data_020889efc270df63de94d6ea71b4b61f
#
_entry.id   020889efc270df63de94d6ea71b4b61f
#
_cell.length_a   1.000
_cell.length_b   1.000
_cell.length_c   1.000
_cell.angle_alpha   90.00
_cell.angle_beta   90.00
_cell.angle_gamma   90.00
#
_symmetry.space_group_name_H-M   'P 1'
#
loop_
_entity.id
_entity.type
_entity.pdbx_description
1 polymer ?
#
loop_
_entity_poly.entity_id
_entity_poly.type
_entity_poly.pdbx_seq_one_letter_code
_entity_poly.pdbx_strand_id
1 'polypeptide(L)'
;MPNKKVLVIDDERIVIDSITKILKEERIDVEATLSGRQGLETALQKDYDLVLTDLRMPDIGGMRVLRDLKRVKPNLPVVMITGYATVPSAVQAMKLGAAEILEKPFSPDGLVAVVHKAMKSHPPETAEDPGVIHREEILRMLERAATDQNLVYDLMHCGADALSDYEFTNAEKLAILTADIEWIENHVGELSAVQRKWLEARRNSEIW
;
A
#
# COMPACT_ATOMS: atom_id res chain seq x y z
N MET A 1 13.28 -19.07 -16.88
CA MET A 1 12.22 -18.45 -16.08
C MET A 1 11.92 -17.10 -16.73
N PRO A 2 10.65 -16.64 -16.76
CA PRO A 2 10.37 -15.30 -17.28
C PRO A 2 11.09 -14.26 -16.42
N ASN A 3 11.51 -13.16 -17.07
CA ASN A 3 12.11 -12.05 -16.34
C ASN A 3 11.09 -11.45 -15.36
N LYS A 4 11.57 -10.98 -14.22
CA LYS A 4 10.76 -10.19 -13.30
C LYS A 4 10.38 -8.86 -13.93
N LYS A 5 9.14 -8.39 -13.67
CA LYS A 5 8.62 -7.15 -14.22
C LYS A 5 8.42 -6.11 -13.12
N VAL A 6 8.99 -4.94 -13.29
CA VAL A 6 8.86 -3.81 -12.38
C VAL A 6 8.21 -2.62 -13.08
N LEU A 7 7.21 -2.02 -12.44
CA LEU A 7 6.66 -0.74 -12.87
C LEU A 7 7.33 0.39 -12.07
N VAL A 8 7.83 1.41 -12.76
CA VAL A 8 8.42 2.61 -12.16
C VAL A 8 7.51 3.80 -12.44
N ILE A 9 7.12 4.51 -11.39
CA ILE A 9 6.24 5.67 -11.43
C ILE A 9 6.97 6.85 -10.77
N ASP A 10 7.43 7.81 -11.57
CA ASP A 10 8.18 8.97 -11.08
C ASP A 10 8.05 10.10 -12.11
N ASP A 11 7.79 11.32 -11.70
CA ASP A 11 7.62 12.45 -12.63
C ASP A 11 8.95 12.98 -13.17
N GLU A 12 10.07 12.53 -12.63
CA GLU A 12 11.42 12.88 -13.06
C GLU A 12 11.98 11.84 -14.05
N ARG A 13 12.06 12.21 -15.33
CA ARG A 13 12.61 11.35 -16.39
C ARG A 13 13.99 10.81 -16.07
N ILE A 14 14.86 11.62 -15.49
CA ILE A 14 16.23 11.24 -15.15
C ILE A 14 16.27 10.13 -14.09
N VAL A 15 15.32 10.12 -13.16
CA VAL A 15 15.19 9.07 -12.14
C VAL A 15 14.75 7.77 -12.80
N ILE A 16 13.71 7.83 -13.65
CA ILE A 16 13.25 6.67 -14.43
C ILE A 16 14.38 6.06 -15.26
N ASP A 17 15.13 6.88 -15.99
CA ASP A 17 16.22 6.41 -16.86
C ASP A 17 17.34 5.75 -16.03
N SER A 18 17.65 6.30 -14.87
CA SER A 18 18.63 5.74 -13.93
C SER A 18 18.20 4.40 -13.37
N ILE A 19 16.97 4.32 -12.83
CA ILE A 19 16.39 3.07 -12.29
C ILE A 19 16.31 2.01 -13.38
N THR A 20 15.82 2.39 -14.57
CA THR A 20 15.70 1.47 -15.71
C THR A 20 17.04 0.88 -16.11
N LYS A 21 18.10 1.70 -16.15
CA LYS A 21 19.44 1.23 -16.46
C LYS A 21 19.94 0.22 -15.43
N ILE A 22 19.84 0.55 -14.14
CA ILE A 22 20.30 -0.32 -13.04
C ILE A 22 19.56 -1.66 -13.07
N LEU A 23 18.21 -1.65 -13.16
CA LEU A 23 17.41 -2.86 -13.10
C LEU A 23 17.57 -3.75 -14.34
N LYS A 24 17.88 -3.17 -15.51
CA LYS A 24 18.20 -3.95 -16.72
C LYS A 24 19.50 -4.75 -16.56
N GLU A 25 20.50 -4.23 -15.85
CA GLU A 25 21.73 -4.97 -15.54
C GLU A 25 21.44 -6.22 -14.70
N GLU A 26 20.38 -6.16 -13.87
CA GLU A 26 19.87 -7.29 -13.07
C GLU A 26 18.89 -8.21 -13.83
N ARG A 27 18.71 -8.01 -15.14
CA ARG A 27 17.75 -8.77 -15.99
C ARG A 27 16.30 -8.63 -15.55
N ILE A 28 15.94 -7.46 -15.03
CA ILE A 28 14.58 -7.11 -14.65
C ILE A 28 13.97 -6.25 -15.77
N ASP A 29 12.79 -6.64 -16.24
CA ASP A 29 12.04 -5.87 -17.23
C ASP A 29 11.36 -4.68 -16.55
N VAL A 30 11.60 -3.48 -17.08
CA VAL A 30 11.07 -2.23 -16.51
C VAL A 30 10.09 -1.61 -17.49
N GLU A 31 8.88 -1.39 -17.00
CA GLU A 31 7.90 -0.46 -17.59
C GLU A 31 7.88 0.81 -16.74
N ALA A 32 7.76 1.99 -17.35
CA ALA A 32 7.85 3.24 -16.61
C ALA A 32 6.85 4.28 -17.10
N THR A 33 6.39 5.14 -16.20
CA THR A 33 5.50 6.26 -16.50
C THR A 33 5.85 7.48 -15.65
N LEU A 34 5.60 8.67 -16.22
CA LEU A 34 5.82 9.97 -15.58
C LEU A 34 4.60 10.50 -14.81
N SER A 35 3.52 9.72 -14.75
CA SER A 35 2.24 10.12 -14.16
C SER A 35 1.79 9.07 -13.14
N GLY A 36 1.50 9.52 -11.92
CA GLY A 36 0.96 8.67 -10.86
C GLY A 36 -0.38 8.04 -11.25
N ARG A 37 -1.26 8.80 -11.90
CA ARG A 37 -2.55 8.31 -12.40
C ARG A 37 -2.38 7.21 -13.44
N GLN A 38 -1.55 7.46 -14.45
CA GLN A 38 -1.26 6.46 -15.49
C GLN A 38 -0.59 5.21 -14.90
N GLY A 39 0.33 5.42 -13.93
CA GLY A 39 0.99 4.32 -13.22
C GLY A 39 0.00 3.45 -12.45
N LEU A 40 -0.92 4.07 -11.71
CA LEU A 40 -1.98 3.35 -11.01
C LEU A 40 -2.85 2.55 -11.97
N GLU A 41 -3.36 3.16 -13.04
CA GLU A 41 -4.17 2.49 -14.05
C GLU A 41 -3.43 1.30 -14.68
N THR A 42 -2.16 1.49 -15.02
CA THR A 42 -1.31 0.44 -15.61
C THR A 42 -1.09 -0.70 -14.64
N ALA A 43 -0.79 -0.40 -13.37
CA ALA A 43 -0.57 -1.40 -12.33
C ALA A 43 -1.84 -2.20 -11.98
N LEU A 44 -3.02 -1.60 -12.13
CA LEU A 44 -4.30 -2.29 -11.95
C LEU A 44 -4.63 -3.23 -13.12
N GLN A 45 -4.25 -2.87 -14.34
CA GLN A 45 -4.58 -3.62 -15.58
C GLN A 45 -3.58 -4.73 -15.91
N LYS A 46 -2.32 -4.60 -15.48
CA LYS A 46 -1.23 -5.53 -15.80
C LYS A 46 -0.65 -6.15 -14.53
N ASP A 47 0.04 -7.28 -14.70
CA ASP A 47 0.74 -7.93 -13.61
C ASP A 47 2.20 -7.51 -13.56
N TYR A 48 2.63 -7.15 -12.35
CA TYR A 48 4.01 -6.79 -12.01
C TYR A 48 4.45 -7.56 -10.76
N ASP A 49 5.75 -7.79 -10.66
CA ASP A 49 6.36 -8.38 -9.46
C ASP A 49 6.66 -7.32 -8.40
N LEU A 50 6.70 -6.04 -8.79
CA LEU A 50 6.97 -4.91 -7.90
C LEU A 50 6.56 -3.59 -8.57
N VAL A 51 6.10 -2.65 -7.76
CA VAL A 51 5.93 -1.24 -8.15
C VAL A 51 6.90 -0.37 -7.37
N LEU A 52 7.64 0.50 -8.07
CA LEU A 52 8.41 1.58 -7.49
C LEU A 52 7.66 2.88 -7.76
N THR A 53 7.36 3.68 -6.74
CA THR A 53 6.64 4.94 -6.95
C THR A 53 7.28 6.09 -6.18
N ASP A 54 7.40 7.25 -6.82
CA ASP A 54 7.76 8.47 -6.08
C ASP A 54 6.62 8.88 -5.16
N LEU A 55 6.98 9.48 -4.04
CA LEU A 55 6.02 9.98 -3.05
C LEU A 55 5.27 11.21 -3.55
N ARG A 56 5.98 12.12 -4.24
CA ARG A 56 5.46 13.42 -4.66
C ARG A 56 5.42 13.53 -6.17
N MET A 57 4.23 13.51 -6.73
CA MET A 57 3.99 13.73 -8.16
C MET A 57 2.87 14.75 -8.36
N PRO A 58 2.87 15.51 -9.46
CA PRO A 58 1.98 16.66 -9.65
C PRO A 58 0.51 16.29 -9.81
N ASP A 59 0.20 15.08 -10.29
CA ASP A 59 -1.18 14.63 -10.55
C ASP A 59 -1.78 13.87 -9.34
N ILE A 60 -1.27 12.68 -9.03
CA ILE A 60 -1.60 11.97 -7.79
C ILE A 60 -0.31 11.50 -7.13
N GLY A 61 -0.18 11.73 -5.83
CA GLY A 61 1.01 11.34 -5.07
C GLY A 61 1.09 9.81 -4.84
N GLY A 62 2.32 9.34 -4.58
CA GLY A 62 2.59 7.91 -4.38
C GLY A 62 1.84 7.28 -3.20
N MET A 63 1.51 8.04 -2.17
CA MET A 63 0.68 7.54 -1.06
C MET A 63 -0.71 7.11 -1.54
N ARG A 64 -1.30 7.86 -2.47
CA ARG A 64 -2.58 7.50 -3.08
C ARG A 64 -2.42 6.29 -4.00
N VAL A 65 -1.35 6.25 -4.81
CA VAL A 65 -1.02 5.09 -5.64
C VAL A 65 -0.89 3.83 -4.78
N LEU A 66 -0.10 3.89 -3.70
CA LEU A 66 0.08 2.80 -2.75
C LEU A 66 -1.25 2.32 -2.18
N ARG A 67 -2.06 3.23 -1.63
CA ARG A 67 -3.36 2.90 -1.02
C ARG A 67 -4.30 2.22 -2.02
N ASP A 68 -4.47 2.83 -3.19
CA ASP A 68 -5.42 2.35 -4.19
C ASP A 68 -4.95 1.01 -4.82
N LEU A 69 -3.63 0.79 -4.97
CA LEU A 69 -3.07 -0.51 -5.36
C LEU A 69 -3.29 -1.58 -4.31
N LYS A 70 -3.02 -1.27 -3.03
CA LYS A 70 -3.18 -2.24 -1.95
C LYS A 70 -4.63 -2.66 -1.72
N ARG A 71 -5.61 -1.82 -2.07
CA ARG A 71 -7.03 -2.19 -2.06
C ARG A 71 -7.38 -3.28 -3.06
N VAL A 72 -6.74 -3.28 -4.24
CA VAL A 72 -7.08 -4.19 -5.35
C VAL A 72 -6.09 -5.35 -5.44
N LYS A 73 -4.80 -5.07 -5.20
CA LYS A 73 -3.70 -6.02 -5.28
C LYS A 73 -2.89 -5.98 -3.97
N PRO A 74 -3.43 -6.49 -2.83
CA PRO A 74 -2.81 -6.39 -1.50
C PRO A 74 -1.42 -7.01 -1.45
N ASN A 75 -1.18 -8.08 -2.21
CA ASN A 75 0.08 -8.81 -2.25
C ASN A 75 1.12 -8.21 -3.19
N LEU A 76 0.75 -7.25 -4.05
CA LEU A 76 1.72 -6.58 -4.93
C LEU A 76 2.67 -5.71 -4.08
N PRO A 77 3.98 -6.02 -4.04
CA PRO A 77 4.92 -5.19 -3.31
C PRO A 77 5.05 -3.81 -3.94
N VAL A 78 4.97 -2.78 -3.10
CA VAL A 78 5.15 -1.38 -3.49
C VAL A 78 6.28 -0.78 -2.66
N VAL A 79 7.30 -0.25 -3.33
CA VAL A 79 8.40 0.49 -2.71
C VAL A 79 8.23 1.96 -3.00
N MET A 80 8.29 2.77 -1.95
CA MET A 80 8.26 4.22 -2.07
C MET A 80 9.66 4.76 -2.31
N ILE A 81 9.84 5.61 -3.32
CA ILE A 81 11.11 6.30 -3.58
C ILE A 81 10.87 7.79 -3.36
N THR A 82 11.70 8.48 -2.59
CA THR A 82 11.46 9.90 -2.29
C THR A 82 12.71 10.67 -1.91
N GLY A 83 12.84 11.91 -2.39
CA GLY A 83 13.84 12.87 -1.91
C GLY A 83 13.43 13.61 -0.63
N TYR A 84 12.23 13.34 -0.10
CA TYR A 84 11.65 14.04 1.05
C TYR A 84 11.07 13.04 2.06
N ALA A 85 11.87 12.04 2.43
CA ALA A 85 11.46 11.12 3.48
C ALA A 85 11.40 11.87 4.83
N THR A 86 10.21 12.05 5.35
CA THR A 86 10.02 12.47 6.74
C THR A 86 9.59 11.27 7.56
N VAL A 87 9.91 11.26 8.87
CA VAL A 87 9.48 10.17 9.75
C VAL A 87 7.96 9.94 9.67
N PRO A 88 7.09 10.98 9.71
CA PRO A 88 5.65 10.78 9.55
C PRO A 88 5.25 10.14 8.21
N SER A 89 5.82 10.60 7.08
CA SER A 89 5.47 10.03 5.78
C SER A 89 5.96 8.59 5.62
N ALA A 90 7.12 8.27 6.16
CA ALA A 90 7.65 6.90 6.18
C ALA A 90 6.76 5.96 7.00
N VAL A 91 6.41 6.37 8.22
CA VAL A 91 5.49 5.60 9.07
C VAL A 91 4.15 5.38 8.39
N GLN A 92 3.59 6.42 7.76
CA GLN A 92 2.31 6.31 7.06
C GLN A 92 2.39 5.36 5.86
N ALA A 93 3.46 5.42 5.04
CA ALA A 93 3.66 4.51 3.93
C ALA A 93 3.74 3.05 4.40
N MET A 94 4.51 2.78 5.46
CA MET A 94 4.61 1.44 6.03
C MET A 94 3.27 0.94 6.58
N LYS A 95 2.50 1.80 7.25
CA LYS A 95 1.13 1.46 7.72
C LYS A 95 0.17 1.13 6.59
N LEU A 96 0.30 1.78 5.44
CA LEU A 96 -0.48 1.48 4.22
C LEU A 96 0.03 0.22 3.48
N GLY A 97 1.05 -0.44 4.01
CA GLY A 97 1.57 -1.69 3.45
C GLY A 97 2.63 -1.49 2.38
N ALA A 98 3.37 -0.37 2.40
CA ALA A 98 4.60 -0.27 1.61
C ALA A 98 5.58 -1.38 2.03
N ALA A 99 6.21 -2.02 1.04
CA ALA A 99 7.20 -3.06 1.30
C ALA A 99 8.51 -2.49 1.83
N GLU A 100 8.87 -1.28 1.36
CA GLU A 100 10.10 -0.60 1.75
C GLU A 100 10.03 0.87 1.31
N ILE A 101 10.96 1.69 1.85
CA ILE A 101 11.16 3.08 1.44
C ILE A 101 12.63 3.27 1.07
N LEU A 102 12.87 3.90 -0.08
CA LEU A 102 14.20 4.24 -0.58
C LEU A 102 14.33 5.76 -0.72
N GLU A 103 15.28 6.34 -0.01
CA GLU A 103 15.52 7.79 -0.06
C GLU A 103 16.42 8.15 -1.24
N LYS A 104 16.05 9.23 -1.98
CA LYS A 104 16.89 9.85 -3.00
C LYS A 104 17.89 10.83 -2.32
N PRO A 105 19.17 10.85 -2.72
CA PRO A 105 19.80 10.04 -3.77
C PRO A 105 20.17 8.63 -3.26
N PHE A 106 19.95 7.63 -4.08
CA PHE A 106 20.26 6.22 -3.77
C PHE A 106 21.43 5.71 -4.62
N SER A 107 22.17 4.74 -4.09
CA SER A 107 23.18 4.02 -4.84
C SER A 107 22.57 2.90 -5.70
N PRO A 108 23.22 2.49 -6.81
CA PRO A 108 22.78 1.32 -7.59
C PRO A 108 22.58 0.07 -6.73
N ASP A 109 23.54 -0.25 -5.88
CA ASP A 109 23.47 -1.41 -4.98
C ASP A 109 22.34 -1.29 -3.97
N GLY A 110 22.08 -0.07 -3.47
CA GLY A 110 20.97 0.21 -2.56
C GLY A 110 19.60 -0.04 -3.20
N LEU A 111 19.42 0.42 -4.44
CA LEU A 111 18.19 0.15 -5.20
C LEU A 111 17.98 -1.35 -5.43
N VAL A 112 19.02 -2.04 -5.91
CA VAL A 112 18.98 -3.49 -6.18
C VAL A 112 18.65 -4.27 -4.90
N ALA A 113 19.28 -3.95 -3.78
CA ALA A 113 19.04 -4.61 -2.50
C ALA A 113 17.58 -4.45 -2.04
N VAL A 114 17.03 -3.22 -2.15
CA VAL A 114 15.63 -2.92 -1.78
C VAL A 114 14.65 -3.66 -2.69
N VAL A 115 14.89 -3.65 -4.00
CA VAL A 115 14.05 -4.36 -4.99
C VAL A 115 14.02 -5.87 -4.70
N HIS A 116 15.18 -6.48 -4.52
CA HIS A 116 15.26 -7.91 -4.21
C HIS A 116 14.63 -8.26 -2.85
N LYS A 117 14.82 -7.42 -1.83
CA LYS A 117 14.20 -7.59 -0.52
C LYS A 117 12.68 -7.54 -0.63
N ALA A 118 12.13 -6.52 -1.29
CA ALA A 118 10.70 -6.34 -1.46
C ALA A 118 10.04 -7.51 -2.23
N MET A 119 10.68 -7.99 -3.30
CA MET A 119 10.19 -9.15 -4.06
C MET A 119 10.21 -10.46 -3.27
N LYS A 120 11.16 -10.64 -2.33
CA LYS A 120 11.26 -11.84 -1.50
C LYS A 120 10.29 -11.83 -0.32
N SER A 121 10.04 -10.67 0.25
CA SER A 121 9.18 -10.50 1.43
C SER A 121 7.69 -10.64 1.11
N HIS A 122 7.35 -10.60 -0.18
CA HIS A 122 6.01 -10.81 -0.67
C HIS A 122 6.05 -12.06 -1.57
N PRO A 123 5.82 -13.27 -1.03
CA PRO A 123 5.71 -14.47 -1.86
C PRO A 123 4.62 -14.26 -2.90
N PRO A 124 4.78 -14.84 -4.12
CA PRO A 124 3.72 -14.83 -5.11
C PRO A 124 2.46 -15.40 -4.45
N GLU A 125 1.32 -14.84 -4.79
CA GLU A 125 0.02 -15.25 -4.30
C GLU A 125 -0.09 -16.79 -4.19
N THR A 126 0.11 -17.33 -3.01
CA THR A 126 -0.75 -18.42 -2.61
C THR A 126 -2.08 -17.73 -2.37
N ALA A 127 -3.04 -17.94 -3.25
CA ALA A 127 -4.36 -17.42 -3.13
C ALA A 127 -4.82 -17.61 -1.68
N GLU A 128 -4.78 -16.54 -0.87
CA GLU A 128 -5.63 -16.52 0.31
C GLU A 128 -7.02 -16.68 -0.28
N ASP A 129 -7.68 -17.75 0.09
CA ASP A 129 -8.99 -18.12 -0.42
C ASP A 129 -9.89 -16.86 -0.39
N PRO A 130 -10.31 -16.30 -1.53
CA PRO A 130 -11.12 -15.09 -1.54
C PRO A 130 -12.51 -15.28 -0.89
N GLY A 131 -12.73 -16.42 -0.26
CA GLY A 131 -14.01 -16.87 0.27
C GLY A 131 -14.24 -16.63 1.76
N VAL A 132 -13.24 -16.35 2.57
CA VAL A 132 -13.48 -16.14 4.02
C VAL A 132 -13.42 -14.67 4.36
N ILE A 133 -14.59 -14.05 4.50
CA ILE A 133 -14.73 -12.72 5.09
C ILE A 133 -15.12 -12.89 6.56
N HIS A 134 -14.30 -12.36 7.46
CA HIS A 134 -14.51 -12.41 8.91
C HIS A 134 -15.53 -11.35 9.36
N ARG A 135 -16.72 -11.42 8.77
CA ARG A 135 -17.80 -10.44 8.92
C ARG A 135 -18.09 -10.07 10.38
N GLU A 136 -18.31 -11.06 11.24
CA GLU A 136 -18.65 -10.83 12.65
C GLU A 136 -17.49 -10.19 13.41
N GLU A 137 -16.28 -10.53 13.05
CA GLU A 137 -15.08 -10.01 13.68
C GLU A 137 -14.81 -8.55 13.27
N ILE A 138 -15.03 -8.21 11.99
CA ILE A 138 -14.99 -6.83 11.50
C ILE A 138 -16.01 -5.96 12.25
N LEU A 139 -17.27 -6.41 12.33
CA LEU A 139 -18.32 -5.66 13.03
C LEU A 139 -18.01 -5.47 14.51
N ARG A 140 -17.52 -6.52 15.19
CA ARG A 140 -17.10 -6.47 16.60
C ARG A 140 -15.94 -5.49 16.82
N MET A 141 -14.95 -5.52 15.92
CA MET A 141 -13.82 -4.59 15.98
C MET A 141 -14.27 -3.14 15.78
N LEU A 142 -15.17 -2.87 14.81
CA LEU A 142 -15.71 -1.54 14.57
C LEU A 142 -16.56 -1.02 15.76
N GLU A 143 -17.33 -1.89 16.42
CA GLU A 143 -18.06 -1.54 17.65
C GLU A 143 -17.11 -1.19 18.79
N ARG A 144 -16.06 -2.01 18.96
CA ARG A 144 -15.02 -1.74 19.95
C ARG A 144 -14.29 -0.43 19.68
N ALA A 145 -13.90 -0.17 18.43
CA ALA A 145 -13.22 1.06 18.03
C ALA A 145 -14.08 2.32 18.26
N ALA A 146 -15.40 2.20 18.22
CA ALA A 146 -16.30 3.32 18.50
C ALA A 146 -16.32 3.74 19.99
N THR A 147 -15.87 2.87 20.91
CA THR A 147 -15.94 3.08 22.37
C THR A 147 -14.60 3.00 23.09
N ASP A 148 -13.62 2.29 22.52
CA ASP A 148 -12.31 2.05 23.10
C ASP A 148 -11.26 3.02 22.53
N GLN A 149 -10.94 4.07 23.28
CA GLN A 149 -9.95 5.07 22.88
C GLN A 149 -8.54 4.49 22.76
N ASN A 150 -8.20 3.43 23.50
CA ASN A 150 -6.88 2.79 23.39
C ASN A 150 -6.75 2.07 22.06
N LEU A 151 -7.76 1.31 21.63
CA LEU A 151 -7.78 0.67 20.32
C LEU A 151 -7.65 1.72 19.19
N VAL A 152 -8.36 2.84 19.31
CA VAL A 152 -8.25 3.95 18.34
C VAL A 152 -6.83 4.50 18.31
N TYR A 153 -6.23 4.72 19.47
CA TYR A 153 -4.85 5.19 19.59
C TYR A 153 -3.88 4.20 18.93
N ASP A 154 -4.01 2.91 19.22
CA ASP A 154 -3.18 1.85 18.64
C ASP A 154 -3.34 1.76 17.12
N LEU A 155 -4.56 1.83 16.60
CA LEU A 155 -4.82 1.90 15.17
C LEU A 155 -4.18 3.11 14.49
N MET A 156 -4.08 4.24 15.20
CA MET A 156 -3.43 5.45 14.68
C MET A 156 -1.90 5.37 14.74
N HIS A 157 -1.33 4.68 15.73
CA HIS A 157 0.12 4.68 15.97
C HIS A 157 0.83 3.39 15.55
N CYS A 158 0.15 2.24 15.69
CA CYS A 158 0.71 0.92 15.39
C CYS A 158 0.20 0.34 14.04
N GLY A 159 -0.83 0.95 13.43
CA GLY A 159 -1.36 0.52 12.14
C GLY A 159 -1.85 -0.94 12.16
N ALA A 160 -1.36 -1.77 11.24
CA ALA A 160 -1.77 -3.17 11.11
C ALA A 160 -1.44 -4.03 12.34
N ASP A 161 -0.43 -3.66 13.13
CA ASP A 161 -0.05 -4.39 14.35
C ASP A 161 -1.13 -4.28 15.43
N ALA A 162 -1.92 -3.19 15.45
CA ALA A 162 -3.08 -3.04 16.32
C ALA A 162 -4.20 -4.05 16.03
N LEU A 163 -4.14 -4.69 14.88
CA LEU A 163 -5.10 -5.73 14.43
C LEU A 163 -4.51 -7.14 14.52
N SER A 164 -3.37 -7.32 15.19
CA SER A 164 -2.70 -8.63 15.32
C SER A 164 -3.52 -9.66 16.11
N ASP A 165 -4.35 -9.21 17.04
CA ASP A 165 -5.23 -10.05 17.84
C ASP A 165 -6.47 -10.57 17.07
N TYR A 166 -6.66 -10.10 15.83
CA TYR A 166 -7.76 -10.48 14.97
C TYR A 166 -7.25 -11.33 13.79
N GLU A 167 -8.01 -12.36 13.42
CA GLU A 167 -7.70 -13.20 12.26
C GLU A 167 -8.11 -12.55 10.92
N PHE A 168 -7.78 -11.28 10.74
CA PHE A 168 -8.10 -10.57 9.51
C PHE A 168 -7.15 -10.87 8.37
N THR A 169 -7.72 -11.03 7.18
CA THR A 169 -6.96 -11.03 5.93
C THR A 169 -6.30 -9.66 5.68
N ASN A 170 -5.31 -9.62 4.79
CA ASN A 170 -4.66 -8.36 4.43
C ASN A 170 -5.64 -7.35 3.81
N ALA A 171 -6.64 -7.82 3.05
CA ALA A 171 -7.68 -6.97 2.47
C ALA A 171 -8.57 -6.35 3.55
N GLU A 172 -8.97 -7.14 4.56
CA GLU A 172 -9.78 -6.66 5.70
C GLU A 172 -9.02 -5.65 6.55
N LYS A 173 -7.76 -5.96 6.91
CA LYS A 173 -6.89 -5.03 7.63
C LYS A 173 -6.76 -3.70 6.90
N LEU A 174 -6.53 -3.76 5.57
CA LEU A 174 -6.41 -2.57 4.76
C LEU A 174 -7.70 -1.77 4.73
N ALA A 175 -8.85 -2.40 4.49
CA ALA A 175 -10.15 -1.72 4.47
C ALA A 175 -10.45 -1.01 5.79
N ILE A 176 -10.14 -1.64 6.91
CA ILE A 176 -10.29 -1.06 8.26
C ILE A 176 -9.33 0.13 8.44
N LEU A 177 -8.07 -0.04 8.09
CA LEU A 177 -7.02 0.98 8.28
C LEU A 177 -7.25 2.21 7.39
N THR A 178 -7.76 2.01 6.17
CA THR A 178 -8.05 3.09 5.22
C THR A 178 -9.46 3.65 5.35
N ALA A 179 -10.26 3.14 6.29
CA ALA A 179 -11.67 3.49 6.45
C ALA A 179 -12.47 3.37 5.13
N ASP A 180 -12.24 2.26 4.40
CA ASP A 180 -12.91 1.99 3.14
C ASP A 180 -14.35 1.49 3.39
N ILE A 181 -15.25 2.45 3.61
CA ILE A 181 -16.65 2.18 3.95
C ILE A 181 -17.33 1.36 2.86
N GLU A 182 -17.07 1.68 1.59
CA GLU A 182 -17.69 0.98 0.47
C GLU A 182 -17.28 -0.50 0.42
N TRP A 183 -15.97 -0.78 0.56
CA TRP A 183 -15.49 -2.14 0.63
C TRP A 183 -16.09 -2.89 1.82
N ILE A 184 -16.08 -2.26 3.01
CA ILE A 184 -16.61 -2.89 4.22
C ILE A 184 -18.10 -3.21 4.05
N GLU A 185 -18.95 -2.25 3.62
CA GLU A 185 -20.38 -2.48 3.43
C GLU A 185 -20.69 -3.54 2.37
N ASN A 186 -19.92 -3.61 1.30
CA ASN A 186 -20.10 -4.63 0.28
C ASN A 186 -19.82 -6.05 0.80
N HIS A 187 -18.98 -6.21 1.82
CA HIS A 187 -18.58 -7.53 2.34
C HIS A 187 -19.25 -7.90 3.67
N VAL A 188 -19.50 -6.92 4.55
CA VAL A 188 -20.13 -7.20 5.86
C VAL A 188 -21.61 -6.77 5.94
N GLY A 189 -22.10 -6.03 4.94
CA GLY A 189 -23.45 -5.48 4.92
C GLY A 189 -23.53 -4.10 5.57
N GLU A 190 -24.76 -3.62 5.78
CA GLU A 190 -25.03 -2.27 6.27
C GLU A 190 -24.42 -2.01 7.65
N LEU A 191 -23.67 -0.92 7.77
CA LEU A 191 -23.06 -0.48 9.01
C LEU A 191 -24.02 0.32 9.87
N SER A 192 -23.92 0.18 11.18
CA SER A 192 -24.63 1.05 12.12
C SER A 192 -24.16 2.51 11.98
N ALA A 193 -25.02 3.45 12.39
CA ALA A 193 -24.69 4.88 12.35
C ALA A 193 -23.41 5.21 13.16
N VAL A 194 -23.15 4.47 14.23
CA VAL A 194 -21.96 4.65 15.08
C VAL A 194 -20.71 4.17 14.38
N GLN A 195 -20.74 2.97 13.76
CA GLN A 195 -19.63 2.41 13.00
C GLN A 195 -19.28 3.29 11.79
N ARG A 196 -20.29 3.71 11.03
CA ARG A 196 -20.11 4.59 9.87
C ARG A 196 -19.52 5.93 10.28
N LYS A 197 -20.05 6.58 11.33
CA LYS A 197 -19.53 7.85 11.84
C LYS A 197 -18.07 7.75 12.27
N TRP A 198 -17.67 6.64 12.89
CA TRP A 198 -16.28 6.40 13.28
C TRP A 198 -15.36 6.30 12.06
N LEU A 199 -15.74 5.52 11.03
CA LEU A 199 -14.99 5.39 9.79
C LEU A 199 -14.90 6.73 9.03
N GLU A 200 -15.99 7.49 8.96
CA GLU A 200 -16.02 8.81 8.33
C GLU A 200 -15.10 9.80 9.04
N ALA A 201 -15.13 9.83 10.37
CA ALA A 201 -14.24 10.67 11.17
C ALA A 201 -12.76 10.33 10.91
N ARG A 202 -12.44 9.03 10.82
CA ARG A 202 -11.09 8.56 10.51
C ARG A 202 -10.65 8.94 9.09
N ARG A 203 -11.51 8.75 8.09
CA ARG A 203 -11.24 9.15 6.71
C ARG A 203 -10.98 10.65 6.58
N ASN A 204 -11.69 11.47 7.33
CA ASN A 204 -11.54 12.93 7.31
C ASN A 204 -10.28 13.40 8.06
N SER A 205 -9.77 12.63 9.04
CA SER A 205 -8.54 12.95 9.74
C SER A 205 -7.26 12.58 8.95
N GLU A 206 -7.39 11.84 7.87
CA GLU A 206 -6.30 11.45 6.96
C GLU A 206 -6.13 12.40 5.76
N ILE A 207 -6.80 13.56 5.76
CA ILE A 207 -6.58 14.61 4.73
C ILE A 207 -5.26 15.33 5.07
N TRP A 208 -4.15 14.76 4.60
CA TRP A 208 -2.84 15.43 4.48
C TRP A 208 -2.15 15.00 3.19
#